data_37d04fca1f7650c8de3351c7692b5d01
#
_entry.id   37d04fca1f7650c8de3351c7692b5d01
#
_cell.length_a   1.000
_cell.length_b   1.000
_cell.length_c   1.000
_cell.angle_alpha   90.00
_cell.angle_beta   90.00
_cell.angle_gamma   90.00
#
_symmetry.space_group_name_H-M   'P 1'
#
loop_
_entity.id
_entity.type
_entity.pdbx_description
1 polymer ?
#
loop_
_entity_poly.entity_id
_entity_poly.type
_entity_poly.pdbx_seq_one_letter_code
_entity_poly.pdbx_strand_id
1 'polypeptide(L)'
;MAVGGPNARTDFHVNTGEEFYYMVEGNMVLKIISPEGKMHNIDILEGEIYLLPGKTPHSPQRPAGSVGLVIEKKRPEGVLDGLQWYCEKCESKLFEEFFQLTDIETQFPAVFERYYNSEHTKCKKCGHTNGRKWSDVKN
;
A
#
# COMPACT_ATOMS: atom_id res chain seq x y z
N MET A 1 -9.09 13.10 -2.79
CA MET A 1 -8.04 13.05 -3.82
C MET A 1 -8.48 12.11 -4.94
N ALA A 2 -8.44 12.57 -6.18
CA ALA A 2 -8.69 11.72 -7.33
C ALA A 2 -7.41 10.96 -7.69
N VAL A 3 -7.52 9.66 -7.90
CA VAL A 3 -6.38 8.78 -8.18
C VAL A 3 -6.66 7.94 -9.42
N GLY A 4 -5.75 7.96 -10.36
CA GLY A 4 -5.81 7.15 -11.57
C GLY A 4 -4.81 5.99 -11.55
N GLY A 5 -5.12 4.94 -12.32
CA GLY A 5 -4.18 3.86 -12.61
C GLY A 5 -3.29 4.18 -13.81
N PRO A 6 -2.28 3.34 -14.10
CA PRO A 6 -1.99 2.11 -13.38
C PRO A 6 -1.23 2.32 -12.08
N ASN A 7 -1.46 1.46 -11.10
CA ASN A 7 -0.67 1.41 -9.88
C ASN A 7 -0.38 -0.05 -9.51
N ALA A 8 0.88 -0.39 -9.47
CA ALA A 8 1.34 -1.76 -9.21
C ALA A 8 2.39 -1.80 -8.09
N ARG A 9 2.28 -0.91 -7.12
CA ARG A 9 3.18 -0.88 -5.95
C ARG A 9 3.04 -2.15 -5.13
N THR A 10 4.11 -2.50 -4.43
CA THR A 10 4.16 -3.72 -3.58
C THR A 10 4.12 -3.39 -2.08
N ASP A 11 4.23 -2.11 -1.72
CA ASP A 11 4.15 -1.67 -0.33
C ASP A 11 2.72 -1.71 0.21
N PHE A 12 2.61 -1.90 1.51
CA PHE A 12 1.37 -1.75 2.27
C PHE A 12 1.49 -0.49 3.13
N HIS A 13 0.60 0.45 2.90
CA HIS A 13 0.54 1.71 3.64
C HIS A 13 -0.27 1.52 4.92
N VAL A 14 0.20 2.09 6.01
CA VAL A 14 -0.50 2.09 7.29
C VAL A 14 -0.79 3.54 7.69
N ASN A 15 -2.08 3.87 7.80
CA ASN A 15 -2.56 5.16 8.27
C ASN A 15 -3.42 4.92 9.52
N THR A 16 -3.28 5.75 10.52
CA THR A 16 -4.08 5.63 11.75
C THR A 16 -5.55 5.95 11.56
N GLY A 17 -5.88 6.80 10.58
CA GLY A 17 -7.25 7.17 10.26
C GLY A 17 -7.91 6.23 9.26
N GLU A 18 -9.23 6.33 9.18
CA GLU A 18 -10.01 5.63 8.17
C GLU A 18 -9.78 6.25 6.80
N GLU A 19 -9.94 5.44 5.75
CA GLU A 19 -9.89 5.89 4.36
C GLU A 19 -11.16 5.45 3.64
N PHE A 20 -11.76 6.37 2.91
CA PHE A 20 -12.95 6.12 2.12
C PHE A 20 -12.57 6.00 0.65
N TYR A 21 -12.99 4.91 0.00
CA TYR A 21 -12.73 4.63 -1.42
C TYR A 21 -14.04 4.64 -2.19
N TYR A 22 -14.02 5.28 -3.36
CA TYR A 22 -15.11 5.26 -4.32
C TYR A 22 -14.54 5.10 -5.73
N MET A 23 -15.04 4.12 -6.49
CA MET A 23 -14.59 3.91 -7.87
C MET A 23 -15.49 4.63 -8.85
N VAL A 24 -14.96 5.69 -9.46
CA VAL A 24 -15.65 6.52 -10.45
C VAL A 24 -15.69 5.81 -11.80
N GLU A 25 -14.55 5.27 -12.23
CA GLU A 25 -14.41 4.53 -13.50
C GLU A 25 -13.53 3.30 -13.28
N GLY A 26 -14.02 2.17 -13.78
CA GLY A 26 -13.32 0.89 -13.67
C GLY A 26 -13.32 0.32 -12.24
N ASN A 27 -12.64 -0.79 -12.10
CA ASN A 27 -12.56 -1.52 -10.84
C ASN A 27 -11.16 -1.42 -10.26
N MET A 28 -11.03 -1.66 -8.96
CA MET A 28 -9.73 -1.81 -8.32
C MET A 28 -9.73 -2.99 -7.35
N VAL A 29 -8.55 -3.46 -7.00
CA VAL A 29 -8.35 -4.40 -5.91
C VAL A 29 -7.59 -3.70 -4.80
N LEU A 30 -8.14 -3.70 -3.59
CA LEU A 30 -7.45 -3.21 -2.40
C LEU A 30 -6.95 -4.43 -1.62
N LYS A 31 -5.64 -4.64 -1.63
CA LYS A 31 -5.02 -5.68 -0.80
C LYS A 31 -4.93 -5.17 0.63
N ILE A 32 -5.33 -5.99 1.58
CA ILE A 32 -5.24 -5.63 3.01
C ILE A 32 -4.59 -6.75 3.80
N ILE A 33 -4.05 -6.39 4.97
CA ILE A 33 -3.60 -7.35 5.97
C ILE A 33 -4.60 -7.29 7.12
N SER A 34 -5.23 -8.43 7.42
CA SER A 34 -6.20 -8.53 8.51
C SER A 34 -5.51 -8.45 9.88
N PRO A 35 -6.26 -8.20 10.98
CA PRO A 35 -5.68 -8.25 12.33
C PRO A 35 -4.98 -9.57 12.67
N GLU A 36 -5.38 -10.68 12.04
CA GLU A 36 -4.75 -11.99 12.20
C GLU A 36 -3.46 -12.14 11.37
N GLY A 37 -3.06 -11.09 10.64
CA GLY A 37 -1.86 -11.10 9.81
C GLY A 37 -2.02 -11.80 8.46
N LYS A 38 -3.25 -12.00 8.00
CA LYS A 38 -3.54 -12.65 6.72
C LYS A 38 -3.87 -11.63 5.63
N MET A 39 -3.37 -11.92 4.43
CA MET A 39 -3.61 -11.09 3.26
C MET A 39 -4.97 -11.40 2.64
N HIS A 40 -5.73 -10.34 2.35
CA HIS A 40 -7.03 -10.43 1.69
C HIS A 40 -7.11 -9.44 0.54
N ASN A 41 -7.87 -9.80 -0.50
CA ASN A 41 -8.16 -8.91 -1.62
C ASN A 41 -9.61 -8.44 -1.51
N ILE A 42 -9.77 -7.10 -1.49
CA ILE A 42 -11.09 -6.47 -1.50
C ILE A 42 -11.32 -5.92 -2.91
N ASP A 43 -12.32 -6.44 -3.61
CA ASP A 43 -12.71 -5.92 -4.92
C ASP A 43 -13.62 -4.72 -4.72
N ILE A 44 -13.25 -3.58 -5.30
CA ILE A 44 -14.08 -2.38 -5.31
C ILE A 44 -14.41 -2.10 -6.77
N LEU A 45 -15.65 -2.40 -7.14
CA LEU A 45 -16.11 -2.28 -8.52
C LEU A 45 -16.54 -0.84 -8.83
N GLU A 46 -16.65 -0.53 -10.14
CA GLU A 46 -17.13 0.78 -10.57
C GLU A 46 -18.47 1.11 -9.90
N GLY A 47 -18.57 2.29 -9.31
CA GLY A 47 -19.75 2.74 -8.60
C GLY A 47 -19.81 2.29 -7.13
N GLU A 48 -18.92 1.41 -6.70
CA GLU A 48 -18.90 0.93 -5.32
C GLU A 48 -18.05 1.82 -4.42
N ILE A 49 -18.35 1.75 -3.13
CA ILE A 49 -17.62 2.43 -2.07
C ILE A 49 -17.10 1.39 -1.07
N TYR A 50 -15.99 1.74 -0.41
CA TYR A 50 -15.43 0.92 0.67
C TYR A 50 -14.82 1.84 1.74
N LEU A 51 -15.18 1.59 3.00
CA LEU A 51 -14.58 2.28 4.14
C LEU A 51 -13.52 1.37 4.77
N LEU A 52 -12.26 1.74 4.62
CA LEU A 52 -11.14 1.02 5.20
C LEU A 52 -10.95 1.44 6.66
N PRO A 53 -11.00 0.50 7.61
CA PRO A 53 -10.70 0.83 9.01
C PRO A 53 -9.29 1.37 9.19
N GLY A 54 -9.12 2.27 10.15
CA GLY A 54 -7.80 2.79 10.51
C GLY A 54 -6.84 1.69 10.94
N LYS A 55 -5.54 1.95 10.76
CA LYS A 55 -4.44 1.05 11.12
C LYS A 55 -4.41 -0.27 10.33
N THR A 56 -5.20 -0.38 9.27
CA THR A 56 -5.20 -1.55 8.39
C THR A 56 -4.15 -1.36 7.30
N PRO A 57 -3.10 -2.20 7.24
CA PRO A 57 -2.15 -2.14 6.12
C PRO A 57 -2.87 -2.44 4.81
N HIS A 58 -2.63 -1.61 3.80
CA HIS A 58 -3.35 -1.72 2.53
C HIS A 58 -2.47 -1.34 1.35
N SER A 59 -2.72 -2.00 0.22
CA SER A 59 -1.99 -1.79 -1.02
C SER A 59 -2.97 -1.70 -2.18
N PRO A 60 -3.30 -0.48 -2.65
CA PRO A 60 -4.22 -0.31 -3.77
C PRO A 60 -3.60 -0.80 -5.06
N GLN A 61 -4.34 -1.62 -5.81
CA GLN A 61 -3.97 -2.11 -7.13
C GLN A 61 -4.97 -1.53 -8.14
N ARG A 62 -4.49 -0.68 -9.02
CA ARG A 62 -5.34 0.05 -9.96
C ARG A 62 -4.94 -0.27 -11.40
N PRO A 63 -5.86 -0.82 -12.21
CA PRO A 63 -5.58 -1.03 -13.63
C PRO A 63 -5.51 0.30 -14.40
N ALA A 64 -4.89 0.27 -15.57
CA ALA A 64 -4.85 1.42 -16.46
C ALA A 64 -6.27 1.87 -16.81
N GLY A 65 -6.49 3.18 -16.88
CA GLY A 65 -7.79 3.75 -17.19
C GLY A 65 -8.77 3.81 -16.03
N SER A 66 -8.44 3.26 -14.87
CA SER A 66 -9.30 3.38 -13.70
C SER A 66 -9.17 4.76 -13.05
N VAL A 67 -10.28 5.24 -12.50
CA VAL A 67 -10.33 6.51 -11.74
C VAL A 67 -11.07 6.27 -10.44
N GLY A 68 -10.43 6.59 -9.33
CA GLY A 68 -11.02 6.48 -8.01
C GLY A 68 -10.91 7.76 -7.21
N LEU A 69 -11.75 7.87 -6.20
CA LEU A 69 -11.70 8.93 -5.21
C LEU A 69 -11.32 8.33 -3.88
N VAL A 70 -10.32 8.91 -3.23
CA VAL A 70 -9.89 8.52 -1.88
C VAL A 70 -10.05 9.72 -0.96
N ILE A 71 -10.78 9.54 0.13
CA ILE A 71 -10.98 10.57 1.15
C ILE A 71 -10.42 10.04 2.46
N GLU A 72 -9.55 10.82 3.07
CA GLU A 72 -8.98 10.51 4.38
C GLU A 72 -8.99 11.75 5.27
N LYS A 73 -8.99 11.53 6.58
CA LYS A 73 -8.91 12.63 7.54
C LYS A 73 -7.51 13.25 7.51
N LYS A 74 -7.46 14.56 7.77
CA LYS A 74 -6.20 15.24 7.99
C LYS A 74 -5.49 14.63 9.20
N ARG A 75 -4.19 14.35 9.04
CA ARG A 75 -3.39 13.74 10.09
C ARG A 75 -3.13 14.74 11.22
N PRO A 76 -3.38 14.34 12.48
CA PRO A 76 -2.91 15.15 13.61
C PRO A 76 -1.39 15.21 13.65
N GLU A 77 -0.85 16.27 14.23
CA GLU A 77 0.58 16.41 14.45
C GLU A 77 1.10 15.26 15.34
N GLY A 78 2.27 14.73 15.00
CA GLY A 78 2.90 13.63 15.74
C GLY A 78 2.42 12.23 15.38
N VAL A 79 1.40 12.11 14.52
CA VAL A 79 0.91 10.81 14.05
C VAL A 79 1.79 10.33 12.90
N LEU A 80 2.25 9.08 12.98
CA LEU A 80 3.12 8.48 11.97
C LEU A 80 2.34 7.64 10.98
N ASP A 81 2.75 7.74 9.71
CA ASP A 81 2.37 6.80 8.66
C ASP A 81 3.42 5.71 8.58
N GLY A 82 3.04 4.53 8.14
CA GLY A 82 3.96 3.41 7.93
C GLY A 82 3.88 2.88 6.51
N LEU A 83 5.02 2.35 6.05
CA LEU A 83 5.09 1.54 4.84
C LEU A 83 5.66 0.18 5.23
N GLN A 84 5.01 -0.88 4.76
CA GLN A 84 5.37 -2.25 5.09
C GLN A 84 5.47 -3.09 3.82
N TRP A 85 6.31 -4.11 3.86
CA TRP A 85 6.40 -5.11 2.80
C TRP A 85 6.26 -6.51 3.40
N TYR A 86 5.62 -7.37 2.65
CA TYR A 86 5.32 -8.76 3.05
C TYR A 86 5.86 -9.72 2.00
N CYS A 87 6.26 -10.91 2.45
CA CYS A 87 6.71 -11.96 1.54
C CYS A 87 5.57 -12.39 0.63
N GLU A 88 5.84 -12.41 -0.66
CA GLU A 88 4.85 -12.84 -1.68
C GLU A 88 4.48 -14.31 -1.56
N LYS A 89 5.32 -15.12 -0.91
CA LYS A 89 5.11 -16.56 -0.78
C LYS A 89 4.49 -16.97 0.55
N CYS A 90 5.06 -16.54 1.68
CA CYS A 90 4.60 -16.96 3.01
C CYS A 90 3.88 -15.87 3.80
N GLU A 91 3.77 -14.67 3.25
CA GLU A 91 3.07 -13.53 3.84
C GLU A 91 3.69 -12.99 5.13
N SER A 92 4.91 -13.40 5.49
CA SER A 92 5.64 -12.81 6.61
C SER A 92 6.05 -11.37 6.32
N LYS A 93 6.00 -10.52 7.34
CA LYS A 93 6.46 -9.14 7.20
C LYS A 93 7.98 -9.12 6.98
N LEU A 94 8.42 -8.42 5.93
CA LEU A 94 9.83 -8.32 5.55
C LEU A 94 10.48 -7.03 6.06
N PHE A 95 9.75 -5.92 6.02
CA PHE A 95 10.31 -4.60 6.29
C PHE A 95 9.19 -3.65 6.67
N GLU A 96 9.47 -2.70 7.54
CA GLU A 96 8.57 -1.57 7.81
C GLU A 96 9.36 -0.33 8.19
N GLU A 97 8.81 0.83 7.85
CA GLU A 97 9.35 2.11 8.25
C GLU A 97 8.18 3.05 8.56
N PHE A 98 8.26 3.72 9.70
CA PHE A 98 7.26 4.70 10.12
C PHE A 98 7.88 6.10 10.12
N PHE A 99 7.11 7.09 9.69
CA PHE A 99 7.61 8.45 9.56
C PHE A 99 6.46 9.46 9.61
N GLN A 100 6.80 10.71 9.96
CA GLN A 100 5.84 11.82 9.88
C GLN A 100 5.63 12.17 8.41
N LEU A 101 4.43 11.91 7.88
CA LEU A 101 4.14 12.17 6.48
C LEU A 101 3.85 13.67 6.26
N THR A 102 4.68 14.29 5.43
CA THR A 102 4.51 15.69 5.00
C THR A 102 4.43 15.82 3.49
N ASP A 103 5.10 14.92 2.75
CA ASP A 103 5.14 14.95 1.29
C ASP A 103 5.29 13.54 0.73
N ILE A 104 4.20 13.02 0.17
CA ILE A 104 4.16 11.67 -0.43
C ILE A 104 5.16 11.54 -1.57
N GLU A 105 5.28 12.58 -2.41
CA GLU A 105 6.08 12.52 -3.63
C GLU A 105 7.58 12.34 -3.38
N THR A 106 8.08 12.83 -2.25
CA THR A 106 9.49 12.71 -1.90
C THR A 106 9.77 11.63 -0.86
N GLN A 107 8.87 11.47 0.13
CA GLN A 107 9.10 10.55 1.24
C GLN A 107 8.87 9.08 0.86
N PHE A 108 7.81 8.77 0.11
CA PHE A 108 7.53 7.39 -0.31
C PHE A 108 8.65 6.83 -1.19
N PRO A 109 9.10 7.51 -2.25
CA PRO A 109 10.23 7.01 -3.04
C PRO A 109 11.49 6.76 -2.22
N ALA A 110 11.79 7.60 -1.23
CA ALA A 110 12.96 7.42 -0.37
C ALA A 110 12.87 6.14 0.46
N VAL A 111 11.69 5.83 1.00
CA VAL A 111 11.46 4.57 1.74
C VAL A 111 11.53 3.36 0.80
N PHE A 112 10.94 3.47 -0.39
CA PHE A 112 10.99 2.43 -1.41
C PHE A 112 12.45 2.08 -1.76
N GLU A 113 13.27 3.09 -1.98
CA GLU A 113 14.69 2.91 -2.30
C GLU A 113 15.42 2.17 -1.18
N ARG A 114 15.17 2.54 0.07
CA ARG A 114 15.77 1.85 1.22
C ARG A 114 15.36 0.38 1.29
N TYR A 115 14.09 0.08 1.07
CA TYR A 115 13.64 -1.31 1.07
C TYR A 115 14.25 -2.12 -0.08
N TYR A 116 14.12 -1.63 -1.33
CA TYR A 116 14.54 -2.39 -2.51
C TYR A 116 16.06 -2.59 -2.57
N ASN A 117 16.84 -1.72 -1.95
CA ASN A 117 18.30 -1.86 -1.86
C ASN A 117 18.76 -2.63 -0.62
N SER A 118 17.83 -3.09 0.22
CA SER A 118 18.16 -3.83 1.44
C SER A 118 18.16 -5.34 1.22
N GLU A 119 18.71 -6.06 2.19
CA GLU A 119 18.63 -7.52 2.26
C GLU A 119 17.22 -8.04 2.60
N HIS A 120 16.31 -7.15 3.03
CA HIS A 120 14.97 -7.50 3.48
C HIS A 120 14.04 -7.94 2.35
N THR A 121 14.44 -7.76 1.09
CA THR A 121 13.70 -8.31 -0.06
C THR A 121 13.69 -9.84 -0.08
N LYS A 122 14.64 -10.47 0.61
CA LYS A 122 14.67 -11.92 0.83
C LYS A 122 14.06 -12.28 2.17
N CYS A 123 13.06 -13.14 2.15
CA CYS A 123 12.37 -13.59 3.35
C CYS A 123 13.27 -14.49 4.21
N LYS A 124 13.45 -14.12 5.47
CA LYS A 124 14.25 -14.92 6.43
C LYS A 124 13.52 -16.21 6.87
N LYS A 125 12.20 -16.25 6.72
CA LYS A 125 11.38 -17.38 7.13
C LYS A 125 11.33 -18.50 6.09
N CYS A 126 11.05 -18.14 4.82
CA CYS A 126 10.90 -19.15 3.75
C CYS A 126 11.97 -19.10 2.67
N GLY A 127 12.85 -18.09 2.68
CA GLY A 127 13.92 -17.93 1.71
C GLY A 127 13.52 -17.33 0.36
N HIS A 128 12.23 -17.05 0.15
CA HIS A 128 11.76 -16.45 -1.09
C HIS A 128 12.26 -15.01 -1.21
N THR A 129 12.68 -14.61 -2.42
CA THR A 129 13.01 -13.23 -2.74
C THR A 129 11.87 -12.63 -3.54
N ASN A 130 11.31 -11.52 -3.07
CA ASN A 130 10.26 -10.81 -3.78
C ASN A 130 10.76 -10.34 -5.15
N GLY A 131 9.93 -10.53 -6.19
CA GLY A 131 10.38 -10.48 -7.57
C GLY A 131 10.51 -9.10 -8.20
N ARG A 132 10.08 -8.02 -7.52
CA ARG A 132 10.15 -6.67 -8.07
C ARG A 132 11.36 -5.91 -7.59
N LYS A 133 11.88 -5.07 -8.48
CA LYS A 133 12.96 -4.13 -8.20
C LYS A 133 12.41 -2.71 -8.20
N TRP A 134 13.13 -1.78 -7.60
CA TRP A 134 12.73 -0.37 -7.60
C TRP A 134 12.53 0.19 -9.02
N SER A 135 13.37 -0.22 -9.96
CA SER A 135 13.23 0.18 -11.37
C SER A 135 11.90 -0.24 -12.00
N ASP A 136 11.30 -1.34 -11.53
CA ASP A 136 10.02 -1.85 -12.05
C ASP A 136 8.82 -1.05 -11.52
N VAL A 137 8.99 -0.37 -10.39
CA VAL A 137 7.94 0.40 -9.71
C VAL A 137 7.96 1.87 -10.09
N LYS A 138 9.15 2.35 -10.47
CA LYS A 138 9.43 3.77 -10.74
C LYS A 138 8.72 4.33 -11.97
N ASN A 139 8.30 3.47 -12.84
CA ASN A 139 7.61 3.82 -14.09
C ASN A 139 6.08 3.62 -13.94
#